data_713e3f5f17f4635bc88713d7f2abf412
#
_entry.id   713e3f5f17f4635bc88713d7f2abf412
#
_cell.length_a   1.000
_cell.length_b   1.000
_cell.length_c   1.000
_cell.angle_alpha   90.00
_cell.angle_beta   90.00
_cell.angle_gamma   90.00
#
_symmetry.space_group_name_H-M   'P 1'
#
loop_
_entity.id
_entity.type
_entity.pdbx_description
1 polymer ?
#
loop_
_entity_poly.entity_id
_entity_poly.type
_entity_poly.pdbx_seq_one_letter_code
_entity_poly.pdbx_strand_id
1 'polypeptide(L)'
;MKRVVAMIPARMGSKRINKKNIRMLNGKPLIQYAIEAAKEANCFDEIWINSESEILKNIASDSAIKFFKRSEYMASDVATNDEFALEFIQNVDCDILVQILPTSPFITPQEIKEFVKQMTDKELDTLISVSNQQIECVYKNKPINFDPTKVSPPSQEVIPVQPYACSLMAWRTNNYVANMNKYTSAYHGGDGEKDFFVLSGYSTVDIDNEEDFQLAEMISRHLSKNSHFEVQYYGHEHSEVDVPSILVKDGIVENNLHDCNKEVINVNAIRNANNPNTSWSHRIVNTENNSATLIHQQPGEGNRTHYHPDWNEWWFIVDGEWHWEIDGVVKKIKKDDVVFIPKGVPHRIEAIGKKPAIRLAVSREDVAHVYPS
;
A
#
# COMPACT_ATOMS: atom_id res chain seq x y z
N MET A 1 -27.25 -18.91 -19.14
CA MET A 1 -26.18 -18.93 -18.14
C MET A 1 -26.54 -17.95 -17.06
N LYS A 2 -26.16 -18.20 -15.81
CA LYS A 2 -26.35 -17.24 -14.71
C LYS A 2 -25.41 -16.06 -14.93
N ARG A 3 -25.90 -14.85 -14.73
CA ARG A 3 -25.10 -13.61 -14.84
C ARG A 3 -24.28 -13.43 -13.57
N VAL A 4 -22.95 -13.44 -13.70
CA VAL A 4 -21.98 -13.32 -12.62
C VAL A 4 -21.30 -11.97 -12.69
N VAL A 5 -21.46 -11.16 -11.64
CA VAL A 5 -20.91 -9.79 -11.57
C VAL A 5 -19.90 -9.66 -10.44
N ALA A 6 -18.74 -9.09 -10.74
CA ALA A 6 -17.76 -8.74 -9.73
C ALA A 6 -18.00 -7.32 -9.20
N MET A 7 -17.98 -7.17 -7.88
CA MET A 7 -17.99 -5.90 -7.17
C MET A 7 -16.68 -5.73 -6.39
N ILE A 8 -15.96 -4.65 -6.65
CA ILE A 8 -14.75 -4.25 -5.92
C ILE A 8 -15.13 -3.05 -5.04
N PRO A 9 -15.45 -3.27 -3.75
CA PRO A 9 -15.85 -2.18 -2.87
C PRO A 9 -14.63 -1.39 -2.39
N ALA A 10 -14.64 -0.08 -2.60
CA ALA A 10 -13.55 0.77 -2.19
C ALA A 10 -14.06 2.13 -1.72
N ARG A 11 -13.70 2.55 -0.52
CA ARG A 11 -13.99 3.90 0.00
C ARG A 11 -12.71 4.68 0.22
N MET A 12 -12.79 6.01 0.16
CA MET A 12 -11.64 6.88 0.42
C MET A 12 -11.37 7.09 1.91
N GLY A 13 -12.39 6.93 2.74
CA GLY A 13 -12.36 7.20 4.18
C GLY A 13 -11.68 6.11 5.03
N SER A 14 -10.57 5.54 4.58
CA SER A 14 -9.81 4.56 5.38
C SER A 14 -9.11 5.21 6.56
N LYS A 15 -9.40 4.76 7.81
CA LYS A 15 -8.87 5.36 9.04
C LYS A 15 -7.49 4.87 9.43
N ARG A 16 -7.22 3.57 9.28
CA ARG A 16 -5.97 2.93 9.69
C ARG A 16 -4.82 3.21 8.72
N ILE A 17 -5.12 3.29 7.42
CA ILE A 17 -4.19 3.71 6.37
C ILE A 17 -4.91 4.78 5.54
N ASN A 18 -4.37 5.99 5.51
CA ASN A 18 -4.98 7.08 4.75
C ASN A 18 -5.06 6.72 3.26
N LYS A 19 -6.24 6.93 2.64
CA LYS A 19 -6.49 6.67 1.21
C LYS A 19 -6.03 5.26 0.75
N LYS A 20 -6.15 4.24 1.58
CA LYS A 20 -5.59 2.89 1.39
C LYS A 20 -5.75 2.34 -0.03
N ASN A 21 -6.94 2.45 -0.62
CA ASN A 21 -7.26 1.83 -1.91
C ASN A 21 -6.51 2.44 -3.11
N ILE A 22 -6.05 3.68 -2.98
CA ILE A 22 -5.26 4.38 -4.01
C ILE A 22 -3.78 4.53 -3.65
N ARG A 23 -3.37 4.05 -2.46
CA ARG A 23 -1.97 4.01 -2.09
C ARG A 23 -1.23 3.04 -3.00
N MET A 24 -0.04 3.44 -3.43
CA MET A 24 0.73 2.66 -4.40
C MET A 24 1.47 1.50 -3.71
N LEU A 25 1.23 0.32 -4.20
CA LEU A 25 1.96 -0.89 -3.86
C LEU A 25 2.78 -1.30 -5.09
N ASN A 26 4.11 -1.21 -5.01
CA ASN A 26 5.02 -1.56 -6.11
C ASN A 26 4.62 -0.94 -7.47
N GLY A 27 4.40 0.38 -7.49
CA GLY A 27 4.10 1.13 -8.71
C GLY A 27 2.66 1.08 -9.21
N LYS A 28 1.73 0.45 -8.48
CA LYS A 28 0.29 0.40 -8.84
C LYS A 28 -0.58 0.79 -7.64
N PRO A 29 -1.71 1.50 -7.83
CA PRO A 29 -2.70 1.68 -6.76
C PRO A 29 -3.15 0.32 -6.21
N LEU A 30 -3.34 0.21 -4.89
CA LEU A 30 -3.74 -1.05 -4.25
C LEU A 30 -4.97 -1.70 -4.93
N ILE A 31 -5.99 -0.91 -5.25
CA ILE A 31 -7.20 -1.40 -5.93
C ILE A 31 -6.93 -2.03 -7.30
N GLN A 32 -5.83 -1.61 -7.98
CA GLN A 32 -5.50 -2.07 -9.33
C GLN A 32 -5.20 -3.57 -9.36
N TYR A 33 -4.65 -4.13 -8.29
CA TYR A 33 -4.39 -5.57 -8.16
C TYR A 33 -5.69 -6.38 -8.26
N ALA A 34 -6.73 -5.98 -7.52
CA ALA A 34 -8.04 -6.64 -7.57
C ALA A 34 -8.70 -6.49 -8.95
N ILE A 35 -8.56 -5.33 -9.59
CA ILE A 35 -9.08 -5.08 -10.95
C ILE A 35 -8.41 -6.00 -11.97
N GLU A 36 -7.08 -6.05 -11.97
CA GLU A 36 -6.32 -6.88 -12.90
C GLU A 36 -6.63 -8.37 -12.71
N ALA A 37 -6.60 -8.85 -11.47
CA ALA A 37 -6.93 -10.24 -11.15
C ALA A 37 -8.37 -10.61 -11.61
N ALA A 38 -9.34 -9.73 -11.38
CA ALA A 38 -10.72 -9.95 -11.83
C ALA A 38 -10.84 -9.98 -13.36
N LYS A 39 -10.14 -9.09 -14.08
CA LYS A 39 -10.13 -9.06 -15.55
C LYS A 39 -9.46 -10.29 -16.14
N GLU A 40 -8.30 -10.66 -15.61
CA GLU A 40 -7.53 -11.82 -16.09
C GLU A 40 -8.23 -13.16 -15.79
N ALA A 41 -9.02 -13.24 -14.71
CA ALA A 41 -9.84 -14.42 -14.42
C ALA A 41 -10.84 -14.74 -15.55
N ASN A 42 -11.29 -13.73 -16.29
CA ASN A 42 -12.17 -13.84 -17.46
C ASN A 42 -13.41 -14.74 -17.19
N CYS A 43 -14.04 -14.56 -16.03
CA CYS A 43 -15.20 -15.36 -15.58
C CYS A 43 -16.39 -14.50 -15.13
N PHE A 44 -16.33 -13.18 -15.36
CA PHE A 44 -17.39 -12.24 -15.02
C PHE A 44 -18.02 -11.65 -16.27
N ASP A 45 -19.35 -11.46 -16.22
CA ASP A 45 -20.08 -10.71 -17.26
C ASP A 45 -19.77 -9.21 -17.15
N GLU A 46 -19.57 -8.72 -15.93
CA GLU A 46 -19.21 -7.33 -15.65
C GLU A 46 -18.35 -7.22 -14.39
N ILE A 47 -17.48 -6.22 -14.37
CA ILE A 47 -16.66 -5.85 -13.23
C ILE A 47 -16.96 -4.41 -12.87
N TRP A 48 -17.22 -4.14 -11.59
CA TRP A 48 -17.60 -2.83 -11.09
C TRP A 48 -16.74 -2.41 -9.90
N ILE A 49 -16.32 -1.13 -9.89
CA ILE A 49 -15.91 -0.48 -8.65
C ILE A 49 -17.16 0.10 -8.00
N ASN A 50 -17.35 -0.19 -6.71
CA ASN A 50 -18.42 0.36 -5.88
C ASN A 50 -17.83 1.37 -4.90
N SER A 51 -18.00 2.69 -5.16
CA SER A 51 -17.41 3.77 -4.38
C SER A 51 -18.17 5.07 -4.46
N GLU A 52 -17.91 5.99 -3.51
CA GLU A 52 -18.37 7.38 -3.51
C GLU A 52 -17.44 8.32 -4.28
N SER A 53 -16.20 7.89 -4.58
CA SER A 53 -15.11 8.76 -5.03
C SER A 53 -15.03 8.93 -6.54
N GLU A 54 -14.89 10.18 -7.01
CA GLU A 54 -14.62 10.47 -8.43
C GLU A 54 -13.23 9.98 -8.87
N ILE A 55 -12.24 9.92 -7.96
CA ILE A 55 -10.91 9.35 -8.27
C ILE A 55 -11.06 7.87 -8.64
N LEU A 56 -11.83 7.11 -7.87
CA LEU A 56 -12.08 5.68 -8.15
C LEU A 56 -12.95 5.48 -9.41
N LYS A 57 -13.78 6.44 -9.74
CA LYS A 57 -14.49 6.46 -11.02
C LYS A 57 -13.53 6.64 -12.21
N ASN A 58 -12.54 7.51 -12.08
CA ASN A 58 -11.51 7.66 -13.11
C ASN A 58 -10.70 6.38 -13.29
N ILE A 59 -10.29 5.72 -12.19
CA ILE A 59 -9.62 4.42 -12.24
C ILE A 59 -10.49 3.36 -12.94
N ALA A 60 -11.79 3.34 -12.68
CA ALA A 60 -12.71 2.43 -13.37
C ALA A 60 -12.73 2.69 -14.89
N SER A 61 -12.79 3.96 -15.29
CA SER A 61 -12.75 4.38 -16.69
C SER A 61 -11.44 3.97 -17.37
N ASP A 62 -10.31 4.28 -16.74
CA ASP A 62 -8.96 3.96 -17.26
C ASP A 62 -8.74 2.45 -17.38
N SER A 63 -9.36 1.69 -16.48
CA SER A 63 -9.31 0.22 -16.48
C SER A 63 -10.36 -0.44 -17.40
N ALA A 64 -11.21 0.35 -18.08
CA ALA A 64 -12.32 -0.11 -18.90
C ALA A 64 -13.27 -1.07 -18.17
N ILE A 65 -13.62 -0.75 -16.93
CA ILE A 65 -14.63 -1.44 -16.10
C ILE A 65 -15.72 -0.46 -15.67
N LYS A 66 -16.78 -0.96 -15.09
CA LYS A 66 -17.93 -0.15 -14.68
C LYS A 66 -17.74 0.49 -13.31
N PHE A 67 -18.46 1.55 -13.07
CA PHE A 67 -18.47 2.27 -11.81
C PHE A 67 -19.89 2.40 -11.25
N PHE A 68 -20.09 2.01 -10.00
CA PHE A 68 -21.31 2.24 -9.24
C PHE A 68 -21.03 3.29 -8.17
N LYS A 69 -21.69 4.42 -8.27
CA LYS A 69 -21.58 5.48 -7.27
C LYS A 69 -22.51 5.17 -6.10
N ARG A 70 -21.93 4.67 -5.00
CA ARG A 70 -22.69 4.49 -3.76
C ARG A 70 -23.00 5.82 -3.07
N SER A 71 -24.03 5.84 -2.23
CA SER A 71 -24.33 6.99 -1.41
C SER A 71 -23.22 7.29 -0.39
N GLU A 72 -23.13 8.53 0.08
CA GLU A 72 -22.16 8.90 1.12
C GLU A 72 -22.39 8.13 2.43
N TYR A 73 -23.65 7.82 2.76
CA TYR A 73 -23.96 6.97 3.90
C TYR A 73 -23.32 5.58 3.76
N MET A 74 -23.42 4.95 2.59
CA MET A 74 -22.83 3.64 2.32
C MET A 74 -21.29 3.65 2.29
N ALA A 75 -20.67 4.82 2.21
CA ALA A 75 -19.23 5.00 2.33
C ALA A 75 -18.79 5.35 3.76
N SER A 76 -19.73 5.55 4.67
CA SER A 76 -19.46 5.90 6.07
C SER A 76 -18.90 4.72 6.88
N ASP A 77 -18.46 5.01 8.10
CA ASP A 77 -17.97 4.00 9.04
C ASP A 77 -19.07 3.19 9.72
N VAL A 78 -20.31 3.62 9.60
CA VAL A 78 -21.47 2.94 10.23
C VAL A 78 -22.20 2.02 9.25
N ALA A 79 -22.04 2.23 7.95
CA ALA A 79 -22.63 1.35 6.95
C ALA A 79 -21.95 -0.04 6.99
N THR A 80 -22.78 -1.06 7.00
CA THR A 80 -22.35 -2.46 7.02
C THR A 80 -22.06 -2.97 5.61
N ASN A 81 -21.33 -4.10 5.53
CA ASN A 81 -21.15 -4.80 4.25
C ASN A 81 -22.50 -5.29 3.69
N ASP A 82 -23.39 -5.70 4.57
CA ASP A 82 -24.76 -6.11 4.21
C ASP A 82 -25.52 -5.01 3.48
N GLU A 83 -25.44 -3.77 3.96
CA GLU A 83 -26.18 -2.63 3.40
C GLU A 83 -25.65 -2.21 2.03
N PHE A 84 -24.33 -2.02 1.87
CA PHE A 84 -23.82 -1.55 0.58
C PHE A 84 -23.85 -2.65 -0.51
N ALA A 85 -23.77 -3.93 -0.12
CA ALA A 85 -23.96 -5.03 -1.06
C ALA A 85 -25.43 -5.13 -1.50
N LEU A 86 -26.38 -4.94 -0.57
CA LEU A 86 -27.81 -4.88 -0.91
C LEU A 86 -28.11 -3.70 -1.85
N GLU A 87 -27.59 -2.49 -1.56
CA GLU A 87 -27.75 -1.34 -2.45
C GLU A 87 -27.24 -1.65 -3.85
N PHE A 88 -26.10 -2.30 -3.96
CA PHE A 88 -25.56 -2.73 -5.26
C PHE A 88 -26.45 -3.73 -5.97
N ILE A 89 -26.91 -4.79 -5.30
CA ILE A 89 -27.78 -5.83 -5.84
C ILE A 89 -29.11 -5.25 -6.34
N GLN A 90 -29.65 -4.25 -5.66
CA GLN A 90 -30.91 -3.59 -6.05
C GLN A 90 -30.78 -2.70 -7.30
N ASN A 91 -29.58 -2.30 -7.68
CA ASN A 91 -29.32 -1.38 -8.79
C ASN A 91 -28.56 -2.01 -9.96
N VAL A 92 -27.94 -3.17 -9.77
CA VAL A 92 -27.17 -3.88 -10.79
C VAL A 92 -27.74 -5.27 -10.97
N ASP A 93 -28.23 -5.57 -12.15
CA ASP A 93 -28.81 -6.86 -12.50
C ASP A 93 -27.73 -7.95 -12.50
N CYS A 94 -27.84 -8.95 -11.62
CA CYS A 94 -26.97 -10.12 -11.55
C CYS A 94 -27.64 -11.28 -10.80
N ASP A 95 -27.32 -12.50 -11.21
CA ASP A 95 -27.76 -13.72 -10.50
C ASP A 95 -26.83 -14.07 -9.34
N ILE A 96 -25.52 -13.80 -9.55
CA ILE A 96 -24.46 -14.02 -8.56
C ILE A 96 -23.62 -12.76 -8.45
N LEU A 97 -23.53 -12.22 -7.24
CA LEU A 97 -22.60 -11.16 -6.88
C LEU A 97 -21.33 -11.78 -6.28
N VAL A 98 -20.17 -11.42 -6.82
CA VAL A 98 -18.85 -11.77 -6.26
C VAL A 98 -18.16 -10.50 -5.78
N GLN A 99 -17.93 -10.41 -4.49
CA GLN A 99 -17.14 -9.33 -3.88
C GLN A 99 -15.67 -9.70 -3.86
N ILE A 100 -14.82 -8.81 -4.40
CA ILE A 100 -13.37 -8.94 -4.42
C ILE A 100 -12.79 -7.77 -3.62
N LEU A 101 -12.14 -8.05 -2.49
CA LEU A 101 -11.63 -6.98 -1.63
C LEU A 101 -10.25 -6.48 -2.10
N PRO A 102 -10.08 -5.15 -2.31
CA PRO A 102 -8.79 -4.55 -2.70
C PRO A 102 -7.68 -4.78 -1.68
N THR A 103 -8.05 -5.06 -0.42
CA THR A 103 -7.09 -5.28 0.67
C THR A 103 -6.34 -6.60 0.56
N SER A 104 -6.72 -7.47 -0.37
CA SER A 104 -6.05 -8.75 -0.65
C SER A 104 -5.36 -8.71 -2.03
N PRO A 105 -4.22 -8.00 -2.18
CA PRO A 105 -3.63 -7.70 -3.49
C PRO A 105 -3.00 -8.91 -4.20
N PHE A 106 -2.81 -10.01 -3.50
CA PHE A 106 -2.13 -11.19 -4.05
C PHE A 106 -3.07 -12.32 -4.45
N ILE A 107 -4.38 -12.08 -4.44
CA ILE A 107 -5.34 -13.03 -5.00
C ILE A 107 -5.06 -13.24 -6.49
N THR A 108 -5.01 -14.48 -6.93
CA THR A 108 -4.67 -14.81 -8.31
C THR A 108 -5.90 -14.92 -9.21
N PRO A 109 -5.77 -14.65 -10.51
CA PRO A 109 -6.85 -14.88 -11.48
C PRO A 109 -7.38 -16.32 -11.47
N GLN A 110 -6.49 -17.29 -11.24
CA GLN A 110 -6.86 -18.71 -11.18
C GLN A 110 -7.73 -19.03 -9.97
N GLU A 111 -7.39 -18.50 -8.78
CA GLU A 111 -8.20 -18.65 -7.55
C GLU A 111 -9.59 -18.03 -7.72
N ILE A 112 -9.67 -16.84 -8.33
CA ILE A 112 -10.97 -16.20 -8.65
C ILE A 112 -11.81 -17.10 -9.56
N LYS A 113 -11.21 -17.63 -10.61
CA LYS A 113 -11.89 -18.52 -11.56
C LYS A 113 -12.38 -19.81 -10.90
N GLU A 114 -11.57 -20.43 -10.05
CA GLU A 114 -11.92 -21.63 -9.30
C GLU A 114 -13.02 -21.36 -8.26
N PHE A 115 -12.96 -20.20 -7.59
CA PHE A 115 -13.98 -19.74 -6.67
C PHE A 115 -15.36 -19.58 -7.35
N VAL A 116 -15.40 -18.87 -8.48
CA VAL A 116 -16.64 -18.71 -9.28
C VAL A 116 -17.13 -20.06 -9.78
N LYS A 117 -16.22 -20.92 -10.22
CA LYS A 117 -16.58 -22.28 -10.67
C LYS A 117 -17.20 -23.11 -9.54
N GLN A 118 -16.62 -23.09 -8.33
CA GLN A 118 -17.20 -23.79 -7.17
C GLN A 118 -18.59 -23.27 -6.83
N MET A 119 -18.79 -21.95 -6.82
CA MET A 119 -20.09 -21.30 -6.58
C MET A 119 -21.17 -21.76 -7.56
N THR A 120 -20.80 -21.89 -8.85
CA THR A 120 -21.73 -22.25 -9.92
C THR A 120 -21.98 -23.75 -10.01
N ASP A 121 -20.94 -24.58 -9.93
CA ASP A 121 -21.03 -26.04 -10.12
C ASP A 121 -21.76 -26.72 -8.95
N LYS A 122 -21.55 -26.23 -7.73
CA LYS A 122 -22.24 -26.73 -6.53
C LYS A 122 -23.60 -26.06 -6.29
N GLU A 123 -24.01 -25.14 -7.15
CA GLU A 123 -25.25 -24.38 -7.04
C GLU A 123 -25.44 -23.67 -5.69
N LEU A 124 -24.36 -23.19 -5.09
CA LEU A 124 -24.38 -22.58 -3.76
C LEU A 124 -25.17 -21.28 -3.73
N ASP A 125 -25.70 -20.96 -2.55
CA ASP A 125 -26.28 -19.65 -2.25
C ASP A 125 -25.25 -18.68 -1.68
N THR A 126 -24.23 -19.20 -0.98
CA THR A 126 -23.12 -18.41 -0.43
C THR A 126 -21.82 -19.19 -0.49
N LEU A 127 -20.74 -18.50 -0.92
CA LEU A 127 -19.38 -19.02 -0.88
C LEU A 127 -18.44 -17.97 -0.28
N ILE A 128 -17.65 -18.36 0.72
CA ILE A 128 -16.76 -17.46 1.45
C ILE A 128 -15.35 -18.01 1.41
N SER A 129 -14.37 -17.14 1.09
CA SER A 129 -12.96 -17.52 1.16
C SER A 129 -12.48 -17.60 2.62
N VAL A 130 -11.73 -18.65 2.92
CA VAL A 130 -11.14 -18.93 4.23
C VAL A 130 -9.67 -19.30 4.07
N SER A 131 -8.90 -19.23 5.14
CA SER A 131 -7.58 -19.85 5.23
C SER A 131 -7.63 -21.06 6.18
N ASN A 132 -6.76 -22.05 5.98
CA ASN A 132 -6.58 -23.13 6.94
C ASN A 132 -5.46 -22.76 7.90
N GLN A 133 -5.79 -22.56 9.18
CA GLN A 133 -4.83 -22.32 10.25
C GLN A 133 -4.71 -23.59 11.10
N GLN A 134 -3.63 -24.33 10.90
CA GLN A 134 -3.39 -25.62 11.57
C GLN A 134 -2.68 -25.41 12.91
N ILE A 135 -3.38 -24.70 13.80
CA ILE A 135 -2.91 -24.33 15.14
C ILE A 135 -4.03 -24.57 16.15
N GLU A 136 -3.66 -24.75 17.42
CA GLU A 136 -4.63 -24.82 18.52
C GLU A 136 -5.25 -23.44 18.77
N CYS A 137 -6.57 -23.38 18.81
CA CYS A 137 -7.32 -22.15 18.98
C CYS A 137 -8.19 -22.16 20.23
N VAL A 138 -8.32 -20.97 20.83
CA VAL A 138 -9.15 -20.71 22.01
C VAL A 138 -10.13 -19.57 21.70
N TYR A 139 -11.39 -19.72 22.08
CA TYR A 139 -12.40 -18.68 22.04
C TYR A 139 -13.08 -18.53 23.40
N LYS A 140 -13.06 -17.32 23.96
CA LYS A 140 -13.61 -17.02 25.31
C LYS A 140 -13.10 -17.99 26.37
N ASN A 141 -11.81 -18.23 26.39
CA ASN A 141 -11.11 -19.18 27.28
C ASN A 141 -11.53 -20.65 27.14
N LYS A 142 -12.15 -21.05 26.04
CA LYS A 142 -12.50 -22.44 25.76
C LYS A 142 -11.77 -22.91 24.50
N PRO A 143 -11.22 -24.15 24.50
CA PRO A 143 -10.63 -24.71 23.29
C PRO A 143 -11.68 -24.87 22.18
N ILE A 144 -11.25 -24.67 20.93
CA ILE A 144 -12.09 -24.84 19.73
C ILE A 144 -11.80 -26.20 19.07
N ASN A 145 -10.54 -26.48 18.78
CA ASN A 145 -10.09 -27.59 17.96
C ASN A 145 -9.13 -28.55 18.66
N PHE A 146 -9.05 -28.49 19.97
CA PHE A 146 -8.26 -29.45 20.77
C PHE A 146 -8.95 -29.78 22.10
N ASP A 147 -8.62 -30.95 22.66
CA ASP A 147 -9.08 -31.39 23.99
C ASP A 147 -7.93 -31.23 25.01
N PRO A 148 -8.05 -30.33 26.01
CA PRO A 148 -6.98 -30.06 26.96
C PRO A 148 -6.69 -31.24 27.90
N THR A 149 -7.49 -32.29 27.87
CA THR A 149 -7.32 -33.51 28.69
C THR A 149 -6.63 -34.63 27.93
N LYS A 150 -6.34 -34.44 26.65
CA LYS A 150 -5.65 -35.44 25.79
C LYS A 150 -4.27 -34.96 25.38
N VAL A 151 -3.46 -35.91 24.96
CA VAL A 151 -2.13 -35.65 24.37
C VAL A 151 -2.34 -34.88 23.06
N SER A 152 -1.65 -33.74 22.87
CA SER A 152 -1.66 -33.01 21.63
C SER A 152 -1.07 -33.84 20.48
N PRO A 153 -1.75 -33.93 19.33
CA PRO A 153 -1.20 -34.60 18.17
C PRO A 153 0.00 -33.80 17.61
N PRO A 154 0.81 -34.41 16.70
CA PRO A 154 1.76 -33.63 15.90
C PRO A 154 1.06 -32.47 15.19
N SER A 155 1.78 -31.33 15.01
CA SER A 155 1.18 -30.11 14.46
C SER A 155 0.49 -30.30 13.10
N GLN A 156 0.99 -31.24 12.26
CA GLN A 156 0.39 -31.57 10.97
C GLN A 156 -0.92 -32.36 11.08
N GLU A 157 -1.27 -32.87 12.23
CA GLU A 157 -2.49 -33.65 12.49
C GLU A 157 -3.55 -32.81 13.23
N VAL A 158 -3.21 -31.59 13.64
CA VAL A 158 -4.18 -30.67 14.26
C VAL A 158 -5.28 -30.33 13.24
N ILE A 159 -6.52 -30.46 13.64
CA ILE A 159 -7.65 -30.05 12.79
C ILE A 159 -7.61 -28.54 12.62
N PRO A 160 -7.49 -28.02 11.36
CA PRO A 160 -7.36 -26.58 11.15
C PRO A 160 -8.64 -25.85 11.52
N VAL A 161 -8.50 -24.65 12.05
CA VAL A 161 -9.60 -23.66 12.08
C VAL A 161 -9.59 -22.88 10.78
N GLN A 162 -10.76 -22.38 10.39
CA GLN A 162 -10.95 -21.68 9.12
C GLN A 162 -11.40 -20.23 9.33
N PRO A 163 -10.50 -19.31 9.68
CA PRO A 163 -10.81 -17.89 9.68
C PRO A 163 -11.13 -17.41 8.26
N TYR A 164 -12.03 -16.44 8.14
CA TYR A 164 -12.29 -15.80 6.87
C TYR A 164 -11.03 -15.12 6.35
N ALA A 165 -10.70 -15.41 5.10
CA ALA A 165 -9.60 -14.74 4.41
C ALA A 165 -9.98 -13.36 3.89
N CYS A 166 -11.30 -13.05 3.90
CA CYS A 166 -11.89 -11.78 3.48
C CYS A 166 -11.59 -11.34 2.03
N SER A 167 -10.89 -12.14 1.23
CA SER A 167 -10.49 -11.80 -0.14
C SER A 167 -11.64 -11.89 -1.14
N LEU A 168 -12.39 -13.00 -1.08
CA LEU A 168 -13.48 -13.32 -1.98
C LEU A 168 -14.72 -13.74 -1.21
N MET A 169 -15.87 -13.21 -1.62
CA MET A 169 -17.17 -13.59 -1.13
C MET A 169 -18.17 -13.59 -2.28
N ALA A 170 -19.08 -14.58 -2.31
CA ALA A 170 -20.11 -14.65 -3.34
C ALA A 170 -21.46 -14.99 -2.76
N TRP A 171 -22.48 -14.42 -3.34
CA TRP A 171 -23.86 -14.64 -2.96
C TRP A 171 -24.77 -14.76 -4.19
N ARG A 172 -25.72 -15.65 -4.13
CA ARG A 172 -26.86 -15.67 -5.03
C ARG A 172 -27.80 -14.53 -4.63
N THR A 173 -28.06 -13.59 -5.54
CA THR A 173 -28.70 -12.31 -5.22
C THR A 173 -30.10 -12.47 -4.64
N ASN A 174 -30.92 -13.42 -5.16
CA ASN A 174 -32.24 -13.68 -4.64
C ASN A 174 -32.21 -14.19 -3.18
N ASN A 175 -31.26 -15.07 -2.86
CA ASN A 175 -31.08 -15.58 -1.50
C ASN A 175 -30.55 -14.47 -0.57
N TYR A 176 -29.62 -13.64 -1.06
CA TYR A 176 -29.13 -12.48 -0.30
C TYR A 176 -30.26 -11.53 0.12
N VAL A 177 -31.13 -11.15 -0.83
CA VAL A 177 -32.29 -10.29 -0.57
C VAL A 177 -33.28 -10.95 0.42
N ALA A 178 -33.53 -12.25 0.27
CA ALA A 178 -34.42 -12.98 1.19
C ALA A 178 -33.86 -12.98 2.62
N ASN A 179 -32.55 -13.22 2.79
CA ASN A 179 -31.87 -13.20 4.09
C ASN A 179 -31.87 -11.79 4.70
N MET A 180 -31.62 -10.75 3.90
CA MET A 180 -31.70 -9.35 4.35
C MET A 180 -33.12 -9.02 4.88
N ASN A 181 -34.17 -9.43 4.17
CA ASN A 181 -35.53 -9.19 4.61
C ASN A 181 -35.90 -9.95 5.89
N LYS A 182 -35.34 -11.16 6.07
CA LYS A 182 -35.64 -12.01 7.22
C LYS A 182 -34.81 -11.71 8.47
N TYR A 183 -33.52 -11.44 8.27
CA TYR A 183 -32.53 -11.36 9.35
C TYR A 183 -31.85 -10.00 9.47
N THR A 184 -32.07 -9.07 8.52
CA THR A 184 -31.28 -7.83 8.36
C THR A 184 -29.78 -8.10 8.17
N SER A 185 -29.41 -9.31 7.75
CA SER A 185 -28.05 -9.76 7.51
C SER A 185 -28.05 -10.91 6.49
N ALA A 186 -27.11 -10.86 5.54
CA ALA A 186 -26.90 -11.89 4.54
C ALA A 186 -25.42 -12.22 4.30
N TYR A 187 -24.53 -11.41 4.85
CA TYR A 187 -23.08 -11.51 4.65
C TYR A 187 -22.52 -12.91 4.95
N HIS A 188 -22.99 -13.54 6.03
CA HIS A 188 -22.57 -14.89 6.43
C HIS A 188 -23.43 -16.01 5.82
N GLY A 189 -24.34 -15.68 4.89
CA GLY A 189 -25.13 -16.62 4.12
C GLY A 189 -26.49 -16.98 4.70
N GLY A 190 -26.83 -16.64 5.94
CA GLY A 190 -28.15 -16.89 6.55
C GLY A 190 -28.71 -18.26 6.25
N ASP A 191 -29.92 -18.33 5.65
CA ASP A 191 -30.51 -19.55 5.06
C ASP A 191 -29.90 -19.81 3.68
N GLY A 192 -29.81 -21.07 3.27
CA GLY A 192 -29.31 -21.50 1.97
C GLY A 192 -28.06 -22.38 2.04
N GLU A 193 -27.68 -22.92 0.89
CA GLU A 193 -26.52 -23.79 0.75
C GLU A 193 -25.23 -22.96 0.78
N LYS A 194 -24.33 -23.32 1.71
CA LYS A 194 -23.06 -22.61 1.97
C LYS A 194 -21.87 -23.52 1.83
N ASP A 195 -20.76 -22.95 1.35
CA ASP A 195 -19.48 -23.65 1.34
C ASP A 195 -18.33 -22.65 1.58
N PHE A 196 -17.14 -23.18 1.81
CA PHE A 196 -15.94 -22.41 2.03
C PHE A 196 -14.89 -22.74 0.99
N PHE A 197 -14.23 -21.70 0.48
CA PHE A 197 -13.13 -21.81 -0.47
C PHE A 197 -11.81 -21.52 0.23
N VAL A 198 -10.92 -22.50 0.25
CA VAL A 198 -9.64 -22.39 0.97
C VAL A 198 -8.61 -21.67 0.11
N LEU A 199 -8.16 -20.53 0.59
CA LEU A 199 -6.98 -19.80 0.07
C LEU A 199 -5.73 -20.18 0.85
N SER A 200 -4.57 -20.03 0.21
CA SER A 200 -3.27 -20.33 0.83
C SER A 200 -2.19 -19.34 0.40
N GLY A 201 -1.05 -19.36 1.11
CA GLY A 201 0.10 -18.52 0.80
C GLY A 201 -0.22 -17.02 0.81
N TYR A 202 0.28 -16.29 -0.17
CA TYR A 202 0.12 -14.82 -0.21
C TYR A 202 -1.31 -14.36 -0.46
N SER A 203 -2.18 -15.20 -1.03
CA SER A 203 -3.59 -14.87 -1.27
C SER A 203 -4.41 -14.68 0.02
N THR A 204 -3.86 -15.08 1.17
CA THR A 204 -4.47 -14.86 2.49
C THR A 204 -4.04 -13.56 3.17
N VAL A 205 -3.15 -12.79 2.56
CA VAL A 205 -2.70 -11.50 3.10
C VAL A 205 -3.79 -10.47 2.93
N ASP A 206 -4.20 -9.87 4.04
CA ASP A 206 -5.17 -8.78 4.10
C ASP A 206 -4.52 -7.54 4.72
N ILE A 207 -4.61 -6.41 4.04
CA ILE A 207 -3.98 -5.16 4.45
C ILE A 207 -4.98 -4.34 5.26
N ASP A 208 -4.77 -4.28 6.57
CA ASP A 208 -5.62 -3.55 7.49
C ASP A 208 -4.95 -2.36 8.18
N ASN A 209 -3.66 -2.45 8.42
CA ASN A 209 -2.84 -1.44 9.10
C ASN A 209 -1.52 -1.22 8.34
N GLU A 210 -0.65 -0.34 8.86
CA GLU A 210 0.60 0.02 8.22
C GLU A 210 1.59 -1.14 8.16
N GLU A 211 1.63 -1.98 9.18
CA GLU A 211 2.49 -3.16 9.24
C GLU A 211 2.10 -4.18 8.16
N ASP A 212 0.80 -4.36 7.92
CA ASP A 212 0.31 -5.23 6.84
C ASP A 212 0.70 -4.66 5.47
N PHE A 213 0.65 -3.33 5.31
CA PHE A 213 1.06 -2.69 4.07
C PHE A 213 2.56 -2.89 3.81
N GLN A 214 3.40 -2.72 4.82
CA GLN A 214 4.84 -2.96 4.72
C GLN A 214 5.13 -4.43 4.38
N LEU A 215 4.42 -5.37 4.99
CA LEU A 215 4.52 -6.79 4.65
C LEU A 215 4.15 -7.03 3.17
N ALA A 216 3.06 -6.42 2.70
CA ALA A 216 2.64 -6.52 1.30
C ALA A 216 3.68 -5.90 0.35
N GLU A 217 4.34 -4.81 0.71
CA GLU A 217 5.46 -4.25 -0.06
C GLU A 217 6.64 -5.22 -0.17
N MET A 218 7.03 -5.88 0.92
CA MET A 218 8.10 -6.89 0.91
C MET A 218 7.73 -8.08 0.02
N ILE A 219 6.51 -8.58 0.12
CA ILE A 219 6.00 -9.66 -0.74
C ILE A 219 6.00 -9.25 -2.20
N SER A 220 5.47 -8.08 -2.50
CA SER A 220 5.38 -7.57 -3.87
C SER A 220 6.77 -7.41 -4.52
N ARG A 221 7.77 -6.95 -3.77
CA ARG A 221 9.17 -6.89 -4.23
C ARG A 221 9.74 -8.28 -4.49
N HIS A 222 9.50 -9.21 -3.58
CA HIS A 222 9.94 -10.59 -3.75
C HIS A 222 9.36 -11.20 -5.04
N LEU A 223 8.10 -10.95 -5.33
CA LEU A 223 7.41 -11.46 -6.52
C LEU A 223 7.85 -10.77 -7.82
N SER A 224 8.15 -9.46 -7.79
CA SER A 224 8.47 -8.67 -8.98
C SER A 224 9.96 -8.55 -9.28
N LYS A 225 10.85 -8.89 -8.34
CA LYS A 225 12.31 -8.64 -8.39
C LYS A 225 12.68 -7.15 -8.59
N ASN A 226 11.76 -6.24 -8.41
CA ASN A 226 12.00 -4.80 -8.46
C ASN A 226 12.34 -4.26 -7.07
N SER A 227 13.49 -3.57 -6.97
CA SER A 227 14.06 -3.07 -5.71
C SER A 227 13.74 -1.60 -5.39
N HIS A 228 12.73 -1.00 -6.01
CA HIS A 228 12.43 0.42 -5.82
C HIS A 228 11.24 0.64 -4.87
N PHE A 229 11.49 1.48 -3.86
CA PHE A 229 10.48 1.94 -2.92
C PHE A 229 9.85 3.24 -3.44
N GLU A 230 8.67 3.16 -4.02
CA GLU A 230 7.88 4.34 -4.35
C GLU A 230 6.56 4.31 -3.60
N VAL A 231 6.28 5.33 -2.78
CA VAL A 231 4.94 5.57 -2.27
C VAL A 231 4.30 6.61 -3.17
N GLN A 232 3.41 6.17 -4.05
CA GLN A 232 2.67 7.04 -4.95
C GLN A 232 1.19 6.98 -4.61
N TYR A 233 0.54 8.14 -4.65
CA TYR A 233 -0.91 8.23 -4.59
C TYR A 233 -1.44 8.51 -5.99
N TYR A 234 -2.42 7.72 -6.44
CA TYR A 234 -3.01 7.93 -7.76
C TYR A 234 -3.61 9.34 -7.85
N GLY A 235 -3.17 10.09 -8.86
CA GLY A 235 -3.82 11.31 -9.35
C GLY A 235 -3.25 12.65 -8.90
N HIS A 236 -2.38 12.77 -7.89
CA HIS A 236 -1.97 14.11 -7.44
C HIS A 236 -0.57 14.26 -6.82
N GLU A 237 0.07 13.20 -6.34
CA GLU A 237 1.36 13.33 -5.67
C GLU A 237 2.24 12.10 -5.93
N HIS A 238 3.45 12.35 -6.39
CA HIS A 238 4.48 11.34 -6.51
C HIS A 238 5.39 11.41 -5.27
N SER A 239 5.63 10.30 -4.59
CA SER A 239 6.56 10.26 -3.48
C SER A 239 7.56 9.13 -3.60
N GLU A 240 8.81 9.41 -3.26
CA GLU A 240 9.91 8.46 -3.27
C GLU A 240 10.49 8.36 -1.86
N VAL A 241 10.89 7.15 -1.44
CA VAL A 241 11.51 6.91 -0.13
C VAL A 241 12.90 6.25 -0.25
N ASP A 242 13.28 5.81 -1.43
CA ASP A 242 14.60 5.23 -1.68
C ASP A 242 15.66 6.34 -1.87
N VAL A 243 16.25 6.74 -0.78
CA VAL A 243 17.27 7.82 -0.75
C VAL A 243 18.39 7.63 -1.78
N PRO A 244 18.99 6.43 -1.98
CA PRO A 244 19.99 6.23 -3.03
C PRO A 244 19.50 6.60 -4.43
N SER A 245 18.30 6.14 -4.81
CA SER A 245 17.71 6.46 -6.10
C SER A 245 17.35 7.94 -6.24
N ILE A 246 16.87 8.57 -5.17
CA ILE A 246 16.59 10.01 -5.15
C ILE A 246 17.87 10.80 -5.41
N LEU A 247 18.96 10.49 -4.71
CA LEU A 247 20.24 11.15 -4.89
C LEU A 247 20.79 11.01 -6.32
N VAL A 248 20.64 9.81 -6.94
CA VAL A 248 21.02 9.60 -8.36
C VAL A 248 20.17 10.47 -9.29
N LYS A 249 18.86 10.53 -9.10
CA LYS A 249 17.94 11.36 -9.89
C LYS A 249 18.24 12.88 -9.70
N ASP A 250 18.75 13.25 -8.55
CA ASP A 250 19.17 14.62 -8.23
C ASP A 250 20.63 14.94 -8.65
N GLY A 251 21.26 14.08 -9.44
CA GLY A 251 22.56 14.32 -10.06
C GLY A 251 23.76 13.84 -9.27
N ILE A 252 23.61 13.09 -8.19
CA ILE A 252 24.70 12.50 -7.43
C ILE A 252 25.29 11.32 -8.20
N VAL A 253 26.54 11.40 -8.58
CA VAL A 253 27.22 10.39 -9.42
C VAL A 253 27.79 9.23 -8.60
N GLU A 254 28.28 9.52 -7.40
CA GLU A 254 28.93 8.54 -6.52
C GLU A 254 28.20 8.48 -5.18
N ASN A 255 27.74 7.28 -4.79
CA ASN A 255 27.05 7.05 -3.52
C ASN A 255 27.81 6.06 -2.65
N ASN A 256 28.25 6.47 -1.48
CA ASN A 256 28.79 5.57 -0.45
C ASN A 256 27.81 5.53 0.74
N LEU A 257 26.96 4.54 0.75
CA LEU A 257 25.94 4.34 1.80
C LEU A 257 26.24 3.13 2.72
N HIS A 258 27.43 2.54 2.62
CA HIS A 258 27.75 1.28 3.30
C HIS A 258 28.69 1.44 4.50
N ASP A 259 29.38 2.57 4.64
CA ASP A 259 30.43 2.78 5.65
C ASP A 259 30.02 3.86 6.68
N CYS A 260 28.95 3.56 7.43
CA CYS A 260 28.37 4.47 8.44
C CYS A 260 28.54 3.95 9.87
N ASN A 261 28.12 4.75 10.84
CA ASN A 261 28.06 4.44 12.28
C ASN A 261 29.43 4.14 12.94
N LYS A 262 30.49 4.77 12.46
CA LYS A 262 31.80 4.73 13.15
C LYS A 262 31.77 5.63 14.38
N GLU A 263 32.46 5.26 15.45
CA GLU A 263 32.56 6.06 16.68
C GLU A 263 33.05 7.50 16.41
N VAL A 264 34.00 7.64 15.48
CA VAL A 264 34.55 8.94 15.06
C VAL A 264 34.71 8.99 13.55
N ILE A 265 34.10 9.97 12.93
CA ILE A 265 34.24 10.23 11.49
C ILE A 265 34.83 11.63 11.27
N ASN A 266 35.89 11.70 10.48
CA ASN A 266 36.49 12.98 10.10
C ASN A 266 35.99 13.41 8.72
N VAL A 267 35.21 14.50 8.67
CA VAL A 267 34.63 15.03 7.43
C VAL A 267 35.71 15.40 6.39
N ASN A 268 36.88 15.94 6.82
CA ASN A 268 37.96 16.27 5.88
C ASN A 268 38.59 14.99 5.28
N ALA A 269 38.67 13.90 6.02
CA ALA A 269 39.15 12.63 5.47
C ALA A 269 38.19 12.11 4.37
N ILE A 270 36.88 12.21 4.57
CA ILE A 270 35.90 11.89 3.53
C ILE A 270 36.06 12.79 2.30
N ARG A 271 36.19 14.10 2.49
CA ARG A 271 36.42 15.05 1.39
C ARG A 271 37.67 14.72 0.56
N ASN A 272 38.76 14.34 1.23
CA ASN A 272 40.03 14.02 0.57
C ASN A 272 40.03 12.67 -0.13
N ALA A 273 39.18 11.75 0.29
CA ALA A 273 39.03 10.42 -0.30
C ALA A 273 38.17 10.43 -1.56
N ASN A 274 37.29 11.43 -1.73
CA ASN A 274 36.36 11.53 -2.87
C ASN A 274 36.88 12.51 -3.93
N ASN A 275 36.49 12.33 -5.18
CA ASN A 275 36.87 13.18 -6.30
C ASN A 275 36.20 14.56 -6.17
N PRO A 276 36.96 15.67 -6.09
CA PRO A 276 36.39 17.01 -5.96
C PRO A 276 35.68 17.52 -7.23
N ASN A 277 35.85 16.85 -8.37
CA ASN A 277 35.25 17.24 -9.65
C ASN A 277 33.95 16.47 -9.99
N THR A 278 33.51 15.61 -9.10
CA THR A 278 32.23 14.86 -9.24
C THR A 278 31.34 15.14 -8.05
N SER A 279 30.02 14.97 -8.24
CA SER A 279 29.07 15.00 -7.15
C SER A 279 29.06 13.65 -6.45
N TRP A 280 29.04 13.66 -5.12
CA TRP A 280 29.05 12.45 -4.33
C TRP A 280 28.24 12.62 -3.05
N SER A 281 27.78 11.51 -2.51
CA SER A 281 27.20 11.42 -1.18
C SER A 281 27.91 10.36 -0.34
N HIS A 282 28.02 10.62 0.96
CA HIS A 282 28.59 9.70 1.92
C HIS A 282 27.73 9.66 3.18
N ARG A 283 27.08 8.53 3.44
CA ARG A 283 26.28 8.30 4.66
C ARG A 283 27.23 8.14 5.83
N ILE A 284 27.08 8.94 6.87
CA ILE A 284 27.93 8.90 8.07
C ILE A 284 27.21 8.30 9.28
N VAL A 285 25.88 8.49 9.36
CA VAL A 285 25.03 7.89 10.37
C VAL A 285 23.85 7.23 9.69
N ASN A 286 23.50 6.03 10.13
CA ASN A 286 22.29 5.32 9.71
C ASN A 286 21.78 4.47 10.87
N THR A 287 20.65 4.87 11.45
CA THR A 287 19.96 4.18 12.55
C THR A 287 18.46 4.17 12.27
N GLU A 288 17.71 3.42 13.04
CA GLU A 288 16.25 3.33 12.94
C GLU A 288 15.53 4.69 13.08
N ASN A 289 16.18 5.66 13.73
CA ASN A 289 15.57 6.97 14.01
C ASN A 289 16.25 8.14 13.28
N ASN A 290 17.45 7.93 12.73
CA ASN A 290 18.28 9.01 12.24
C ASN A 290 19.20 8.56 11.12
N SER A 291 19.29 9.36 10.07
CA SER A 291 20.33 9.26 9.06
C SER A 291 21.03 10.60 8.87
N ALA A 292 22.33 10.58 8.64
CA ALA A 292 23.10 11.77 8.31
C ALA A 292 23.97 11.48 7.10
N THR A 293 23.81 12.28 6.04
CA THR A 293 24.51 12.10 4.76
C THR A 293 25.24 13.37 4.40
N LEU A 294 26.54 13.24 4.17
CA LEU A 294 27.35 14.31 3.62
C LEU A 294 27.19 14.31 2.10
N ILE A 295 26.75 15.43 1.53
CA ILE A 295 26.45 15.56 0.11
C ILE A 295 27.29 16.69 -0.49
N HIS A 296 28.08 16.35 -1.50
CA HIS A 296 28.91 17.27 -2.29
C HIS A 296 28.27 17.43 -3.67
N GLN A 297 28.06 18.67 -4.07
CA GLN A 297 27.47 19.00 -5.36
C GLN A 297 28.25 20.05 -6.10
N GLN A 298 28.29 19.91 -7.43
CA GLN A 298 28.92 20.90 -8.31
C GLN A 298 28.00 22.13 -8.45
N PRO A 299 28.56 23.31 -8.83
CA PRO A 299 27.75 24.49 -9.09
C PRO A 299 26.62 24.21 -10.12
N GLY A 300 25.39 24.64 -9.81
CA GLY A 300 24.21 24.42 -10.63
C GLY A 300 23.47 23.11 -10.33
N GLU A 301 24.03 22.21 -9.55
CA GLU A 301 23.34 21.01 -9.11
C GLU A 301 22.57 21.24 -7.82
N GLY A 302 21.54 20.45 -7.63
CA GLY A 302 20.66 20.56 -6.46
C GLY A 302 19.69 19.39 -6.37
N ASN A 303 18.56 19.62 -5.75
CA ASN A 303 17.47 18.66 -5.72
C ASN A 303 16.19 19.24 -6.35
N ARG A 304 15.28 18.35 -6.66
CA ARG A 304 13.94 18.73 -7.15
C ARG A 304 13.12 19.35 -6.02
N THR A 305 12.14 20.20 -6.36
CA THR A 305 11.20 20.71 -5.37
C THR A 305 10.40 19.54 -4.79
N HIS A 306 10.42 19.40 -3.47
CA HIS A 306 9.71 18.36 -2.74
C HIS A 306 9.37 18.83 -1.33
N TYR A 307 8.56 18.03 -0.61
CA TYR A 307 8.32 18.21 0.81
C TYR A 307 8.22 16.84 1.51
N HIS A 308 8.37 16.86 2.83
CA HIS A 308 8.20 15.67 3.67
C HIS A 308 6.91 15.78 4.46
N PRO A 309 5.92 14.88 4.29
CA PRO A 309 4.60 15.03 4.92
C PRO A 309 4.61 14.84 6.43
N ASP A 310 5.54 14.05 6.96
CA ASP A 310 5.57 13.58 8.35
C ASP A 310 6.88 13.81 9.10
N TRP A 311 7.87 14.44 8.46
CA TRP A 311 9.21 14.63 9.02
C TRP A 311 9.70 16.08 8.89
N ASN A 312 10.38 16.58 9.98
CA ASN A 312 11.13 17.82 9.93
C ASN A 312 12.57 17.51 9.53
N GLU A 313 13.07 18.17 8.53
CA GLU A 313 14.42 17.96 8.03
C GLU A 313 15.31 19.14 8.40
N TRP A 314 16.61 18.91 8.60
CA TRP A 314 17.56 19.97 8.78
C TRP A 314 18.92 19.65 8.19
N TRP A 315 19.67 20.71 7.86
CA TRP A 315 20.99 20.61 7.26
C TRP A 315 21.96 21.53 7.95
N PHE A 316 23.22 21.08 8.01
CA PHE A 316 24.36 21.91 8.33
C PHE A 316 25.19 22.15 7.07
N ILE A 317 25.51 23.39 6.76
CA ILE A 317 26.29 23.76 5.59
C ILE A 317 27.78 23.71 5.94
N VAL A 318 28.44 22.67 5.42
CA VAL A 318 29.84 22.39 5.70
C VAL A 318 30.76 23.30 4.87
N ASP A 319 30.40 23.58 3.61
CA ASP A 319 31.18 24.45 2.70
C ASP A 319 30.32 24.95 1.53
N GLY A 320 30.77 26.04 0.89
CA GLY A 320 30.17 26.62 -0.30
C GLY A 320 28.99 27.53 -0.05
N GLU A 321 28.31 27.89 -1.13
CA GLU A 321 27.14 28.77 -1.14
C GLU A 321 25.97 28.07 -1.84
N TRP A 322 24.76 28.32 -1.35
CA TRP A 322 23.53 27.65 -1.79
C TRP A 322 22.40 28.64 -1.98
N HIS A 323 21.53 28.40 -2.96
CA HIS A 323 20.18 28.93 -2.99
C HIS A 323 19.22 27.86 -2.43
N TRP A 324 18.42 28.29 -1.48
CA TRP A 324 17.34 27.48 -0.93
C TRP A 324 16.04 28.18 -1.17
N GLU A 325 15.18 27.55 -1.94
CA GLU A 325 13.79 27.95 -2.07
C GLU A 325 12.98 27.21 -1.02
N ILE A 326 12.37 27.97 -0.10
CA ILE A 326 11.55 27.44 1.01
C ILE A 326 10.21 28.16 0.92
N ASP A 327 9.14 27.40 0.68
CA ASP A 327 7.77 27.93 0.49
C ASP A 327 7.74 29.08 -0.52
N GLY A 328 8.39 28.89 -1.68
CA GLY A 328 8.50 29.89 -2.75
C GLY A 328 9.45 31.06 -2.48
N VAL A 329 10.11 31.12 -1.31
CA VAL A 329 11.05 32.20 -0.96
C VAL A 329 12.49 31.72 -1.10
N VAL A 330 13.26 32.34 -2.00
CA VAL A 330 14.68 32.03 -2.19
C VAL A 330 15.52 32.70 -1.12
N LYS A 331 16.37 31.93 -0.45
CA LYS A 331 17.34 32.36 0.55
C LYS A 331 18.73 31.98 0.10
N LYS A 332 19.69 32.90 0.28
CA LYS A 332 21.11 32.59 0.10
C LYS A 332 21.69 32.06 1.41
N ILE A 333 22.18 30.84 1.37
CA ILE A 333 22.71 30.09 2.50
C ILE A 333 24.22 29.87 2.25
N LYS A 334 25.02 29.90 3.29
CA LYS A 334 26.48 29.81 3.21
C LYS A 334 27.03 28.90 4.30
N LYS A 335 28.34 28.65 4.20
CA LYS A 335 29.08 27.88 5.20
C LYS A 335 28.73 28.31 6.63
N ASP A 336 28.62 27.34 7.53
CA ASP A 336 28.29 27.42 8.96
C ASP A 336 26.84 27.78 9.27
N ASP A 337 25.98 27.95 8.26
CA ASP A 337 24.54 28.08 8.48
C ASP A 337 23.90 26.70 8.79
N VAL A 338 22.83 26.73 9.60
CA VAL A 338 21.91 25.61 9.82
C VAL A 338 20.59 25.97 9.18
N VAL A 339 20.05 25.07 8.37
CA VAL A 339 18.74 25.23 7.74
C VAL A 339 17.77 24.21 8.33
N PHE A 340 16.60 24.64 8.72
CA PHE A 340 15.53 23.81 9.24
C PHE A 340 14.28 23.95 8.37
N ILE A 341 13.69 22.83 7.95
CA ILE A 341 12.48 22.76 7.16
C ILE A 341 11.42 21.98 7.95
N PRO A 342 10.30 22.63 8.31
CA PRO A 342 9.17 21.93 8.90
C PRO A 342 8.56 20.94 7.92
N LYS A 343 7.96 19.86 8.46
CA LYS A 343 7.16 18.93 7.66
C LYS A 343 6.07 19.66 6.86
N GLY A 344 5.81 19.18 5.65
CA GLY A 344 4.81 19.74 4.74
C GLY A 344 5.25 21.02 3.98
N VAL A 345 6.45 21.54 4.24
CA VAL A 345 6.94 22.77 3.58
C VAL A 345 7.72 22.43 2.32
N PRO A 346 7.23 22.83 1.12
CA PRO A 346 7.94 22.64 -0.13
C PRO A 346 9.30 23.35 -0.14
N HIS A 347 10.33 22.67 -0.61
CA HIS A 347 11.67 23.23 -0.68
C HIS A 347 12.50 22.65 -1.81
N ARG A 348 13.48 23.42 -2.24
CA ARG A 348 14.45 23.07 -3.26
C ARG A 348 15.80 23.67 -2.90
N ILE A 349 16.88 22.97 -3.29
CA ILE A 349 18.25 23.36 -3.02
C ILE A 349 19.02 23.43 -4.33
N GLU A 350 19.94 24.40 -4.46
CA GLU A 350 20.84 24.51 -5.59
C GLU A 350 22.19 25.04 -5.10
N ALA A 351 23.30 24.34 -5.41
CA ALA A 351 24.66 24.81 -5.19
C ALA A 351 24.99 25.96 -6.15
N ILE A 352 25.45 27.08 -5.62
CA ILE A 352 25.74 28.27 -6.42
C ILE A 352 27.23 28.66 -6.33
N GLY A 353 27.66 29.61 -7.16
CA GLY A 353 29.03 30.09 -7.17
C GLY A 353 29.93 29.36 -8.17
N LYS A 354 31.24 29.38 -7.91
CA LYS A 354 32.23 28.80 -8.83
C LYS A 354 32.96 27.58 -8.28
N LYS A 355 32.64 27.19 -7.06
CA LYS A 355 33.25 26.03 -6.36
C LYS A 355 32.16 25.09 -5.92
N PRO A 356 32.46 23.77 -5.82
CA PRO A 356 31.53 22.82 -5.24
C PRO A 356 31.14 23.21 -3.81
N ALA A 357 29.97 22.78 -3.41
CA ALA A 357 29.40 23.03 -2.11
C ALA A 357 29.06 21.72 -1.37
N ILE A 358 29.16 21.74 -0.04
CA ILE A 358 28.96 20.55 0.81
C ILE A 358 27.94 20.85 1.89
N ARG A 359 26.94 19.99 2.03
CA ARG A 359 25.97 20.01 3.12
C ARG A 359 25.91 18.68 3.85
N LEU A 360 25.57 18.71 5.11
CA LEU A 360 25.19 17.54 5.90
C LEU A 360 23.68 17.52 6.01
N ALA A 361 23.04 16.54 5.36
CA ALA A 361 21.61 16.32 5.43
C ALA A 361 21.29 15.38 6.60
N VAL A 362 20.32 15.74 7.44
CA VAL A 362 19.90 14.92 8.57
C VAL A 362 18.39 14.70 8.52
N SER A 363 18.02 13.43 8.38
CA SER A 363 16.63 12.97 8.30
C SER A 363 16.50 11.53 8.80
N ARG A 364 15.40 10.86 8.54
CA ARG A 364 15.31 9.39 8.57
C ARG A 364 15.70 8.81 7.20
N GLU A 365 16.01 7.52 7.18
CA GLU A 365 16.33 6.81 5.94
C GLU A 365 15.11 6.64 5.04
N ASP A 366 13.95 6.47 5.65
CA ASP A 366 12.67 6.13 5.04
C ASP A 366 11.73 7.33 4.82
N VAL A 367 12.25 8.56 4.88
CA VAL A 367 11.44 9.77 4.73
C VAL A 367 10.92 9.90 3.31
N ALA A 368 9.59 9.99 3.19
CA ALA A 368 8.93 10.20 1.92
C ALA A 368 9.27 11.59 1.34
N HIS A 369 9.73 11.63 0.09
CA HIS A 369 9.91 12.84 -0.70
C HIS A 369 8.72 12.98 -1.65
N VAL A 370 7.81 13.89 -1.37
CA VAL A 370 6.62 14.15 -2.18
C VAL A 370 6.91 15.27 -3.15
N TYR A 371 6.72 15.01 -4.44
CA TYR A 371 6.97 15.97 -5.51
C TYR A 371 5.65 16.61 -5.93
N PRO A 372 5.44 17.93 -5.67
CA PRO A 372 4.25 18.61 -6.16
C PRO A 372 4.21 18.61 -7.69
N SER A 373 3.02 18.39 -8.26
CA SER A 373 2.75 18.40 -9.71
C SER A 373 2.85 19.81 -10.30
#